data_9a6e999188d33eeec1a9c0f59d60831d
#
_entry.id   9a6e999188d33eeec1a9c0f59d60831d
#
_cell.length_a   1.000
_cell.length_b   1.000
_cell.length_c   1.000
_cell.angle_alpha   90.00
_cell.angle_beta   90.00
_cell.angle_gamma   90.00
#
_symmetry.space_group_name_H-M   'P 1'
#
loop_
_entity.id
_entity.type
_entity.pdbx_description
1 polymer ?
#
loop_
_entity_poly.entity_id
_entity_poly.type
_entity_poly.pdbx_seq_one_letter_code
_entity_poly.pdbx_strand_id
1 'polypeptide(L)'
;LLTAVLVFVGIYFTRIQTMNSIEKLSDYDDGYNLYRMEVKYDYSLDDVISYGIKDNQTMIDAILKDALPLLPVKIEAPSFGCTAFTLTDADGDVHMGRNYDFKNNTSAMLVYCAPKNGYRSVATAALDNVSANAPDESTKMKLASLTAPYICLDGLNEKGVSIAVLTLDSDPVHQNT
;
A
#
# COMPACT_ATOMS: atom_id res chain seq x y z
N LEU A 1 -2.70 30.68 14.11
CA LEU A 1 -1.59 30.20 13.29
C LEU A 1 -0.79 29.10 14.03
N LEU A 2 -0.29 29.36 15.24
CA LEU A 2 0.51 28.40 16.02
C LEU A 2 -0.23 27.08 16.28
N THR A 3 -1.52 27.13 16.62
CA THR A 3 -2.36 25.94 16.85
C THR A 3 -2.48 25.09 15.60
N ALA A 4 -2.69 25.72 14.43
CA ALA A 4 -2.77 25.00 13.15
C ALA A 4 -1.44 24.30 12.79
N VAL A 5 -0.32 24.96 13.05
CA VAL A 5 1.02 24.37 12.85
C VAL A 5 1.24 23.17 13.78
N LEU A 6 0.86 23.27 15.06
CA LEU A 6 0.99 22.16 16.01
C LEU A 6 0.12 20.95 15.62
N VAL A 7 -1.10 21.20 15.16
CA VAL A 7 -1.99 20.14 14.66
C VAL A 7 -1.38 19.46 13.42
N PHE A 8 -0.89 20.25 12.48
CA PHE A 8 -0.23 19.70 11.28
C PHE A 8 0.99 18.86 11.64
N VAL A 9 1.86 19.37 12.51
CA VAL A 9 3.04 18.62 13.00
C VAL A 9 2.61 17.34 13.70
N GLY A 10 1.57 17.36 14.52
CA GLY A 10 1.03 16.18 15.20
C GLY A 10 0.54 15.11 14.23
N ILE A 11 -0.21 15.52 13.19
CA ILE A 11 -0.72 14.61 12.13
C ILE A 11 0.43 14.00 11.32
N TYR A 12 1.43 14.81 10.96
CA TYR A 12 2.50 14.36 10.07
C TYR A 12 3.70 13.74 10.79
N PHE A 13 3.78 13.80 12.11
CA PHE A 13 4.93 13.25 12.84
C PHE A 13 5.15 11.76 12.55
N THR A 14 4.13 10.93 12.69
CA THR A 14 4.22 9.48 12.42
C THR A 14 4.37 9.18 10.93
N ARG A 15 3.83 10.02 10.04
CA ARG A 15 4.01 9.91 8.59
C ARG A 15 5.45 10.22 8.17
N ILE A 16 6.07 11.22 8.80
CA ILE A 16 7.50 11.51 8.61
C ILE A 16 8.36 10.34 9.12
N GLN A 17 8.00 9.75 10.26
CA GLN A 17 8.69 8.55 10.76
C GLN A 17 8.55 7.37 9.77
N THR A 18 7.36 7.18 9.20
CA THR A 18 7.13 6.16 8.15
C THR A 18 8.00 6.43 6.91
N MET A 19 8.03 7.66 6.41
CA MET A 19 8.89 8.04 5.29
C MET A 19 10.37 7.80 5.59
N ASN A 20 10.80 8.05 6.81
CA ASN A 20 12.20 7.85 7.23
C ASN A 20 12.56 6.37 7.43
N SER A 21 11.58 5.48 7.53
CA SER A 21 11.79 4.04 7.59
C SER A 21 11.98 3.40 6.20
N ILE A 22 11.76 4.15 5.12
CA ILE A 22 11.94 3.62 3.76
C ILE A 22 13.41 3.32 3.51
N GLU A 23 13.68 2.07 3.17
CA GLU A 23 15.00 1.53 2.91
C GLU A 23 15.01 0.80 1.56
N LYS A 24 16.02 1.06 0.74
CA LYS A 24 16.28 0.35 -0.51
C LYS A 24 16.96 -0.97 -0.19
N LEU A 25 16.41 -2.09 -0.64
CA LEU A 25 16.93 -3.45 -0.37
C LEU A 25 17.69 -4.05 -1.55
N SER A 26 17.53 -3.52 -2.74
CA SER A 26 18.24 -3.98 -3.94
C SER A 26 18.78 -2.80 -4.74
N ASP A 27 19.68 -3.08 -5.67
CA ASP A 27 20.24 -2.10 -6.58
C ASP A 27 20.39 -2.74 -7.97
N TYR A 28 19.26 -2.82 -8.68
CA TYR A 28 19.18 -3.44 -10.00
C TYR A 28 19.52 -2.41 -11.10
N ASP A 29 20.17 -2.89 -12.17
CA ASP A 29 20.65 -2.05 -13.28
C ASP A 29 19.54 -1.32 -14.06
N ASP A 30 18.30 -1.86 -14.04
CA ASP A 30 17.12 -1.26 -14.67
C ASP A 30 16.50 -0.11 -13.86
N GLY A 31 16.98 0.13 -12.62
CA GLY A 31 16.53 1.18 -11.73
C GLY A 31 15.22 0.85 -10.99
N TYR A 32 14.60 -0.32 -11.22
CA TYR A 32 13.42 -0.77 -10.48
C TYR A 32 13.82 -1.67 -9.33
N ASN A 33 13.62 -1.21 -8.11
CA ASN A 33 14.21 -1.79 -6.93
C ASN A 33 13.18 -2.32 -5.94
N LEU A 34 13.64 -3.19 -5.03
CA LEU A 34 12.91 -3.59 -3.86
C LEU A 34 13.18 -2.62 -2.71
N TYR A 35 12.12 -2.15 -2.10
CA TYR A 35 12.15 -1.30 -0.91
C TYR A 35 11.43 -1.98 0.26
N ARG A 36 11.65 -1.47 1.46
CA ARG A 36 10.82 -1.76 2.63
C ARG A 36 10.38 -0.47 3.30
N MET A 37 9.25 -0.53 3.99
CA MET A 37 8.69 0.56 4.77
C MET A 37 8.00 0.03 6.02
N GLU A 38 8.19 0.69 7.16
CA GLU A 38 7.45 0.42 8.40
C GLU A 38 6.42 1.51 8.62
N VAL A 39 5.14 1.17 8.60
CA VAL A 39 4.04 2.12 8.84
C VAL A 39 3.98 2.49 10.31
N LYS A 40 4.20 3.75 10.65
CA LYS A 40 4.21 4.29 12.01
C LYS A 40 2.95 5.09 12.36
N TYR A 41 2.15 5.48 11.35
CA TYR A 41 0.86 6.09 11.57
C TYR A 41 -0.22 5.01 11.75
N ASP A 42 -1.22 5.35 12.54
CA ASP A 42 -2.38 4.47 12.70
C ASP A 42 -3.36 4.69 11.54
N TYR A 43 -4.01 3.64 11.10
CA TYR A 43 -5.04 3.67 10.08
C TYR A 43 -6.18 2.73 10.50
N SER A 44 -7.39 3.05 10.10
CA SER A 44 -8.59 2.29 10.43
C SER A 44 -9.35 1.98 9.17
N LEU A 45 -9.64 0.70 8.96
CA LEU A 45 -10.51 0.27 7.87
C LEU A 45 -11.92 0.85 8.03
N ASP A 46 -12.41 0.96 9.27
CA ASP A 46 -13.72 1.54 9.56
C ASP A 46 -13.79 3.01 9.16
N ASP A 47 -12.71 3.77 9.36
CA ASP A 47 -12.62 5.16 8.91
C ASP A 47 -12.66 5.25 7.39
N VAL A 48 -11.89 4.41 6.69
CA VAL A 48 -11.88 4.36 5.23
C VAL A 48 -13.26 3.99 4.69
N ILE A 49 -13.92 2.98 5.24
CA ILE A 49 -15.28 2.57 4.86
C ILE A 49 -16.29 3.70 5.13
N SER A 50 -16.16 4.42 6.23
CA SER A 50 -17.06 5.52 6.61
C SER A 50 -17.11 6.66 5.60
N TYR A 51 -16.12 6.78 4.72
CA TYR A 51 -16.10 7.76 3.63
C TYR A 51 -17.10 7.46 2.51
N GLY A 52 -17.77 6.31 2.53
CA GLY A 52 -18.81 5.95 1.57
C GLY A 52 -18.24 5.58 0.19
N ILE A 53 -17.41 4.54 0.17
CA ILE A 53 -16.78 4.02 -1.06
C ILE A 53 -17.84 3.40 -1.96
N LYS A 54 -17.96 3.90 -3.21
CA LYS A 54 -18.94 3.44 -4.20
C LYS A 54 -18.27 2.90 -5.47
N ASP A 55 -17.06 3.32 -5.75
CA ASP A 55 -16.27 2.99 -6.93
C ASP A 55 -14.78 3.16 -6.65
N ASN A 56 -13.95 2.84 -7.65
CA ASN A 56 -12.49 2.94 -7.53
C ASN A 56 -12.02 4.36 -7.24
N GLN A 57 -12.70 5.39 -7.77
CA GLN A 57 -12.27 6.77 -7.54
C GLN A 57 -12.57 7.22 -6.10
N THR A 58 -13.76 6.92 -5.59
CA THR A 58 -14.11 7.23 -4.19
C THR A 58 -13.28 6.43 -3.19
N MET A 59 -12.83 5.22 -3.55
CA MET A 59 -11.85 4.46 -2.75
C MET A 59 -10.50 5.18 -2.71
N ILE A 60 -9.99 5.65 -3.83
CA ILE A 60 -8.73 6.40 -3.91
C ILE A 60 -8.84 7.70 -3.11
N ASP A 61 -9.95 8.43 -3.24
CA ASP A 61 -10.17 9.67 -2.51
C ASP A 61 -10.18 9.43 -0.98
N ALA A 62 -10.78 8.32 -0.53
CA ALA A 62 -10.76 7.90 0.87
C ALA A 62 -9.32 7.57 1.34
N ILE A 63 -8.56 6.82 0.56
CA ILE A 63 -7.16 6.48 0.83
C ILE A 63 -6.31 7.73 0.96
N LEU A 64 -6.44 8.67 0.02
CA LEU A 64 -5.68 9.92 0.03
C LEU A 64 -6.02 10.77 1.26
N LYS A 65 -7.28 10.81 1.65
CA LYS A 65 -7.74 11.54 2.82
C LYS A 65 -7.16 10.98 4.13
N ASP A 66 -6.99 9.66 4.21
CA ASP A 66 -6.43 9.00 5.39
C ASP A 66 -4.89 9.03 5.39
N ALA A 67 -4.25 8.64 4.30
CA ALA A 67 -2.78 8.60 4.18
C ALA A 67 -2.14 9.99 4.17
N LEU A 68 -2.75 10.93 3.42
CA LEU A 68 -2.21 12.27 3.13
C LEU A 68 -3.22 13.38 3.50
N PRO A 69 -3.71 13.46 4.75
CA PRO A 69 -4.72 14.43 5.15
C PRO A 69 -4.25 15.86 4.87
N LEU A 70 -5.16 16.70 4.37
CA LEU A 70 -4.95 18.11 4.04
C LEU A 70 -4.04 18.38 2.83
N LEU A 71 -3.56 17.36 2.11
CA LEU A 71 -2.78 17.56 0.88
C LEU A 71 -3.66 17.35 -0.36
N PRO A 72 -3.63 18.27 -1.34
CA PRO A 72 -4.39 18.16 -2.58
C PRO A 72 -3.68 17.23 -3.58
N VAL A 73 -3.74 15.92 -3.35
CA VAL A 73 -3.15 14.89 -4.22
C VAL A 73 -4.26 14.23 -5.01
N LYS A 74 -4.01 13.89 -6.28
CA LYS A 74 -4.89 13.07 -7.12
C LYS A 74 -4.11 11.89 -7.67
N ILE A 75 -4.69 10.71 -7.62
CA ILE A 75 -4.17 9.45 -8.17
C ILE A 75 -5.29 8.79 -8.98
N GLU A 76 -4.95 8.18 -10.11
CA GLU A 76 -5.89 7.39 -10.92
C GLU A 76 -5.81 5.91 -10.52
N ALA A 77 -6.94 5.20 -10.63
CA ALA A 77 -7.03 3.79 -10.31
C ALA A 77 -6.21 2.96 -11.29
N PRO A 78 -5.29 2.07 -10.82
CA PRO A 78 -4.53 1.19 -11.68
C PRO A 78 -5.35 0.00 -12.19
N SER A 79 -4.88 -0.65 -13.27
CA SER A 79 -5.33 -1.96 -13.72
C SER A 79 -4.29 -3.03 -13.35
N PHE A 80 -4.67 -4.31 -13.27
CA PHE A 80 -3.82 -5.38 -12.74
C PHE A 80 -3.89 -6.64 -13.61
N GLY A 81 -2.80 -7.44 -13.62
CA GLY A 81 -2.74 -8.81 -14.08
C GLY A 81 -1.89 -9.64 -13.12
N CYS A 82 -2.33 -10.84 -12.73
CA CYS A 82 -1.68 -11.56 -11.63
C CYS A 82 -1.98 -13.06 -11.62
N THR A 83 -1.05 -13.82 -11.01
CA THR A 83 -1.23 -15.24 -10.65
C THR A 83 -0.90 -15.44 -9.17
N ALA A 84 -1.65 -16.28 -8.46
CA ALA A 84 -1.33 -16.68 -7.10
C ALA A 84 -1.64 -18.16 -6.88
N PHE A 85 -0.88 -18.80 -5.97
CA PHE A 85 -1.09 -20.18 -5.57
C PHE A 85 -0.72 -20.37 -4.09
N THR A 86 -1.24 -21.42 -3.50
CA THR A 86 -0.79 -21.91 -2.19
C THR A 86 -0.30 -23.33 -2.30
N LEU A 87 0.70 -23.70 -1.50
CA LEU A 87 1.18 -25.07 -1.37
C LEU A 87 1.51 -25.35 0.09
N THR A 88 1.43 -26.62 0.46
CA THR A 88 1.85 -27.10 1.77
C THR A 88 3.12 -27.92 1.59
N ASP A 89 4.13 -27.63 2.39
CA ASP A 89 5.38 -28.38 2.36
C ASP A 89 5.31 -29.70 3.14
N ALA A 90 6.43 -30.45 3.20
CA ALA A 90 6.50 -31.73 3.87
C ALA A 90 6.34 -31.63 5.40
N ASP A 91 6.62 -30.48 5.99
CA ASP A 91 6.50 -30.20 7.42
C ASP A 91 5.09 -29.72 7.81
N GLY A 92 4.23 -29.51 6.82
CA GLY A 92 2.85 -29.05 7.00
C GLY A 92 2.68 -27.53 6.98
N ASP A 93 3.73 -26.78 6.70
CA ASP A 93 3.68 -25.33 6.58
C ASP A 93 3.06 -24.89 5.26
N VAL A 94 2.19 -23.88 5.31
CA VAL A 94 1.50 -23.36 4.16
C VAL A 94 2.23 -22.13 3.62
N HIS A 95 2.60 -22.20 2.35
CA HIS A 95 3.26 -21.14 1.62
C HIS A 95 2.32 -20.53 0.56
N MET A 96 2.34 -19.22 0.42
CA MET A 96 1.69 -18.52 -0.68
C MET A 96 2.75 -18.01 -1.65
N GLY A 97 2.60 -18.35 -2.93
CA GLY A 97 3.36 -17.77 -4.04
C GLY A 97 2.49 -16.85 -4.85
N ARG A 98 3.08 -15.76 -5.35
CA ARG A 98 2.38 -14.78 -6.15
C ARG A 98 3.29 -14.18 -7.20
N ASN A 99 2.76 -14.00 -8.42
CA ASN A 99 3.40 -13.27 -9.50
C ASN A 99 2.55 -12.07 -9.92
N TYR A 100 3.20 -10.91 -10.12
CA TYR A 100 2.59 -9.67 -10.62
C TYR A 100 2.99 -9.50 -12.08
N ASP A 101 2.06 -9.79 -13.00
CA ASP A 101 2.34 -9.92 -14.42
C ASP A 101 2.00 -8.66 -15.23
N PHE A 102 1.68 -7.54 -14.58
CA PHE A 102 1.11 -6.40 -15.28
C PHE A 102 2.15 -5.48 -15.91
N LYS A 103 3.25 -5.18 -15.22
CA LYS A 103 4.32 -4.29 -15.69
C LYS A 103 5.69 -4.76 -15.23
N ASN A 104 6.69 -4.59 -16.11
CA ASN A 104 8.08 -4.90 -15.79
C ASN A 104 8.82 -3.67 -15.22
N ASN A 105 8.24 -2.48 -15.35
CA ASN A 105 8.84 -1.18 -15.00
C ASN A 105 8.26 -0.64 -13.68
N THR A 106 8.25 -1.47 -12.65
CA THR A 106 7.79 -1.09 -11.31
C THR A 106 8.77 -1.54 -10.24
N SER A 107 9.05 -0.66 -9.30
CA SER A 107 9.66 -1.03 -8.03
C SER A 107 8.62 -1.66 -7.10
N ALA A 108 9.07 -2.56 -6.25
CA ALA A 108 8.23 -3.19 -5.23
C ALA A 108 8.56 -2.64 -3.84
N MET A 109 7.58 -2.60 -2.95
CA MET A 109 7.76 -2.22 -1.56
C MET A 109 7.15 -3.26 -0.63
N LEU A 110 7.95 -3.79 0.28
CA LEU A 110 7.49 -4.55 1.44
C LEU A 110 6.98 -3.57 2.49
N VAL A 111 5.68 -3.64 2.77
CA VAL A 111 4.98 -2.75 3.70
C VAL A 111 4.70 -3.51 4.98
N TYR A 112 5.33 -3.09 6.08
CA TYR A 112 5.12 -3.65 7.41
C TYR A 112 4.13 -2.78 8.19
N CYS A 113 3.03 -3.37 8.61
CA CYS A 113 1.95 -2.70 9.32
C CYS A 113 1.75 -3.27 10.71
N ALA A 114 1.50 -2.39 11.69
CA ALA A 114 1.17 -2.75 13.07
C ALA A 114 0.10 -1.81 13.64
N PRO A 115 -1.15 -1.87 13.13
CA PRO A 115 -2.23 -1.00 13.57
C PRO A 115 -2.61 -1.31 15.03
N LYS A 116 -3.09 -0.31 15.79
CA LYS A 116 -3.46 -0.45 17.20
C LYS A 116 -4.58 -1.46 17.42
N ASN A 117 -5.56 -1.48 16.51
CA ASN A 117 -6.77 -2.29 16.60
C ASN A 117 -6.83 -3.36 15.50
N GLY A 118 -5.68 -3.91 15.10
CA GLY A 118 -5.58 -4.93 14.05
C GLY A 118 -4.38 -5.82 14.22
N TYR A 119 -4.23 -6.78 13.33
CA TYR A 119 -3.10 -7.70 13.32
C TYR A 119 -1.91 -7.09 12.59
N ARG A 120 -0.71 -7.41 13.07
CA ARG A 120 0.52 -7.09 12.33
C ARG A 120 0.51 -7.83 11.00
N SER A 121 0.99 -7.18 9.96
CA SER A 121 1.04 -7.76 8.63
C SER A 121 2.26 -7.28 7.85
N VAL A 122 2.61 -8.06 6.85
CA VAL A 122 3.52 -7.68 5.77
C VAL A 122 2.80 -7.85 4.45
N ALA A 123 2.99 -6.92 3.54
CA ALA A 123 2.32 -6.91 2.25
C ALA A 123 3.24 -6.32 1.18
N THR A 124 2.94 -6.58 -0.10
CA THR A 124 3.72 -6.05 -1.22
C THR A 124 2.91 -5.05 -2.02
N ALA A 125 3.46 -3.87 -2.23
CA ALA A 125 2.90 -2.83 -3.10
C ALA A 125 3.77 -2.63 -4.35
N ALA A 126 3.14 -2.41 -5.52
CA ALA A 126 3.81 -1.95 -6.73
C ALA A 126 3.84 -0.41 -6.74
N LEU A 127 5.03 0.17 -6.76
CA LEU A 127 5.22 1.60 -6.54
C LEU A 127 4.85 2.47 -7.74
N ASP A 128 4.78 1.90 -8.96
CA ASP A 128 4.29 2.64 -10.13
C ASP A 128 2.82 3.04 -10.00
N ASN A 129 2.01 2.24 -9.28
CA ASN A 129 0.59 2.53 -9.03
C ASN A 129 0.36 3.86 -8.31
N VAL A 130 1.38 4.38 -7.63
CA VAL A 130 1.36 5.67 -6.93
C VAL A 130 2.45 6.62 -7.40
N SER A 131 3.06 6.33 -8.57
CA SER A 131 4.15 7.12 -9.15
C SER A 131 5.33 7.34 -8.19
N ALA A 132 5.74 6.28 -7.48
CA ALA A 132 6.74 6.31 -6.42
C ALA A 132 7.90 5.31 -6.63
N ASN A 133 8.28 5.02 -7.87
CA ASN A 133 9.28 3.98 -8.20
C ASN A 133 10.68 4.18 -7.59
N ALA A 134 11.05 5.41 -7.21
CA ALA A 134 12.34 5.70 -6.56
C ALA A 134 12.12 6.62 -5.34
N PRO A 135 11.54 6.11 -4.24
CA PRO A 135 11.20 6.92 -3.07
C PRO A 135 12.42 7.44 -2.29
N ASP A 136 13.58 6.85 -2.48
CA ASP A 136 14.87 7.32 -1.94
C ASP A 136 15.42 8.55 -2.69
N GLU A 137 15.05 8.73 -3.95
CA GLU A 137 15.55 9.81 -4.81
C GLU A 137 14.70 11.08 -4.77
N SER A 138 13.44 11.00 -4.34
CA SER A 138 12.48 12.11 -4.41
C SER A 138 11.57 12.20 -3.20
N THR A 139 11.54 13.37 -2.56
CA THR A 139 10.60 13.67 -1.47
C THR A 139 9.14 13.51 -1.90
N LYS A 140 8.81 13.83 -3.17
CA LYS A 140 7.46 13.64 -3.71
C LYS A 140 7.09 12.15 -3.77
N MET A 141 7.99 11.31 -4.30
CA MET A 141 7.79 9.85 -4.36
C MET A 141 7.76 9.25 -2.96
N LYS A 142 8.62 9.71 -2.07
CA LYS A 142 8.63 9.30 -0.66
C LYS A 142 7.31 9.62 0.04
N LEU A 143 6.73 10.78 -0.22
CA LEU A 143 5.41 11.16 0.29
C LEU A 143 4.30 10.31 -0.33
N ALA A 144 4.33 10.06 -1.63
CA ALA A 144 3.36 9.22 -2.32
C ALA A 144 3.38 7.77 -1.79
N SER A 145 4.54 7.25 -1.37
CA SER A 145 4.67 5.93 -0.76
C SER A 145 3.87 5.75 0.53
N LEU A 146 3.42 6.83 1.19
CA LEU A 146 2.51 6.74 2.35
C LEU A 146 1.15 6.13 2.00
N THR A 147 0.78 6.06 0.74
CA THR A 147 -0.44 5.38 0.29
C THR A 147 -0.26 3.88 0.09
N ALA A 148 0.97 3.37 0.12
CA ALA A 148 1.28 1.97 -0.15
C ALA A 148 0.49 0.96 0.71
N PRO A 149 0.22 1.19 2.02
CA PRO A 149 -0.55 0.25 2.83
C PRO A 149 -1.96 -0.04 2.32
N TYR A 150 -2.54 0.88 1.54
CA TYR A 150 -3.91 0.77 1.03
C TYR A 150 -4.01 0.17 -0.38
N ILE A 151 -2.86 0.03 -1.06
CA ILE A 151 -2.78 -0.45 -2.45
C ILE A 151 -1.92 -1.70 -2.59
N CYS A 152 -1.69 -2.41 -1.50
CA CYS A 152 -0.96 -3.66 -1.52
C CYS A 152 -1.68 -4.69 -2.41
N LEU A 153 -0.90 -5.45 -3.14
CA LEU A 153 -1.36 -6.45 -4.11
C LEU A 153 -1.49 -7.84 -3.49
N ASP A 154 -0.82 -8.04 -2.38
CA ASP A 154 -0.85 -9.25 -1.55
C ASP A 154 -0.54 -8.91 -0.11
N GLY A 155 -0.69 -9.87 0.78
CA GLY A 155 -0.31 -9.70 2.17
C GLY A 155 -0.50 -10.96 3.00
N LEU A 156 0.21 -10.98 4.11
CA LEU A 156 0.15 -12.01 5.14
C LEU A 156 0.10 -11.35 6.50
N ASN A 157 -0.80 -11.80 7.39
CA ASN A 157 -0.85 -11.31 8.74
C ASN A 157 -0.28 -12.32 9.76
N GLU A 158 -0.05 -11.86 11.00
CA GLU A 158 0.49 -12.68 12.10
C GLU A 158 -0.41 -13.83 12.55
N LYS A 159 -1.63 -13.95 12.00
CA LYS A 159 -2.54 -15.08 12.24
C LYS A 159 -2.50 -16.11 11.11
N GLY A 160 -1.60 -15.95 10.13
CA GLY A 160 -1.45 -16.85 9.00
C GLY A 160 -2.49 -16.66 7.90
N VAL A 161 -3.28 -15.59 7.93
CA VAL A 161 -4.18 -15.27 6.83
C VAL A 161 -3.40 -14.57 5.73
N SER A 162 -3.44 -15.13 4.52
CA SER A 162 -2.86 -14.55 3.31
C SER A 162 -3.94 -14.15 2.32
N ILE A 163 -3.66 -13.11 1.54
CA ILE A 163 -4.55 -12.59 0.50
C ILE A 163 -3.72 -12.15 -0.71
N ALA A 164 -4.27 -12.31 -1.91
CA ALA A 164 -3.70 -11.74 -3.14
C ALA A 164 -4.80 -11.14 -4.00
N VAL A 165 -4.54 -9.97 -4.58
CA VAL A 165 -5.40 -9.35 -5.58
C VAL A 165 -5.11 -9.97 -6.92
N LEU A 166 -6.14 -10.51 -7.58
CA LEU A 166 -6.07 -11.09 -8.92
C LEU A 166 -7.04 -10.34 -9.84
N THR A 167 -6.66 -10.21 -11.11
CA THR A 167 -7.56 -9.68 -12.13
C THR A 167 -8.38 -10.82 -12.74
N LEU A 168 -9.67 -10.61 -12.83
CA LEU A 168 -10.58 -11.45 -13.59
C LEU A 168 -11.25 -10.59 -14.66
N ASP A 169 -11.04 -10.94 -15.92
CA ASP A 169 -11.78 -10.32 -17.03
C ASP A 169 -13.24 -10.78 -16.96
N SER A 170 -14.13 -9.89 -16.66
CA SER A 170 -15.57 -10.13 -16.62
C SER A 170 -16.32 -8.91 -17.14
N ASP A 171 -17.57 -9.13 -17.56
CA ASP A 171 -18.48 -8.02 -17.80
C ASP A 171 -18.64 -7.17 -16.52
N PRO A 172 -18.94 -5.86 -16.66
CA PRO A 172 -19.17 -5.00 -15.51
C PRO A 172 -20.21 -5.58 -14.56
N VAL A 173 -19.81 -5.83 -13.32
CA VAL A 173 -20.74 -6.26 -12.27
C VAL A 173 -21.28 -5.05 -11.52
N HIS A 174 -22.60 -4.99 -11.33
CA HIS A 174 -23.19 -3.97 -10.48
C HIS A 174 -22.78 -4.22 -9.03
N GLN A 175 -22.04 -3.29 -8.44
CA GLN A 175 -21.83 -3.29 -7.00
C GLN A 175 -23.15 -2.88 -6.33
N ASN A 176 -23.70 -3.75 -5.50
CA ASN A 176 -24.81 -3.37 -4.63
C ASN A 176 -24.26 -2.41 -3.57
N THR A 177 -24.65 -1.15 -3.67
CA THR A 177 -24.35 -0.11 -2.69
C THR A 177 -25.33 -0.16 -1.52
#